data_0f79ce78ecc6fba6d88e1749c8a34ac3
#
_entry.id   0f79ce78ecc6fba6d88e1749c8a34ac3
#
_cell.length_a   1.000
_cell.length_b   1.000
_cell.length_c   1.000
_cell.angle_alpha   90.00
_cell.angle_beta   90.00
_cell.angle_gamma   90.00
#
_symmetry.space_group_name_H-M   'P 1'
#
loop_
_entity.id
_entity.type
_entity.pdbx_description
1 polymer ?
#
loop_
_entity_poly.entity_id
_entity_poly.type
_entity_poly.pdbx_seq_one_letter_code
_entity_poly.pdbx_strand_id
1 'polypeptide(L)' 'MKLVYVSYEQSRLNFFRDQLAAANRRLDWSMKHNPDWYDHSEKGEVVSYYEWAVKMAEKEVENNEP' A
#
# COMPACT_ATOMS: atom_id res chain seq x y z
N MET A 1 -3.82 -16.38 -26.46
CA MET A 1 -3.70 -15.42 -25.33
C MET A 1 -4.41 -15.97 -24.11
N LYS A 2 -3.68 -16.12 -23.01
CA LYS A 2 -4.27 -16.58 -21.77
C LYS A 2 -4.87 -15.38 -21.02
N LEU A 3 -6.17 -15.44 -20.78
CA LEU A 3 -6.82 -14.48 -19.91
C LEU A 3 -6.58 -14.93 -18.46
N VAL A 4 -5.83 -14.14 -17.71
CA VAL A 4 -5.64 -14.38 -16.29
C VAL A 4 -6.76 -13.65 -15.55
N TYR A 5 -7.64 -14.42 -14.95
CA TYR A 5 -8.70 -13.86 -14.13
C TYR A 5 -8.09 -13.48 -12.78
N VAL A 6 -8.22 -12.21 -12.45
CA VAL A 6 -7.81 -11.70 -11.13
C VAL A 6 -9.10 -11.32 -10.40
N SER A 7 -9.31 -11.89 -9.22
CA SER A 7 -10.49 -11.59 -8.41
C SER A 7 -10.47 -10.13 -7.97
N TYR A 8 -11.64 -9.62 -7.61
CA TYR A 8 -11.76 -8.26 -7.07
C TYR A 8 -10.86 -8.08 -5.84
N GLU A 9 -10.87 -9.06 -4.95
CA GLU A 9 -10.07 -9.01 -3.72
C GLU A 9 -8.57 -8.99 -4.03
N GLN A 10 -8.13 -9.77 -5.01
CA GLN A 10 -6.72 -9.78 -5.41
C GLN A 10 -6.33 -8.46 -6.09
N SER A 11 -7.20 -7.90 -6.92
CA SER A 11 -6.97 -6.59 -7.54
C SER A 11 -6.82 -5.50 -6.49
N ARG A 12 -7.68 -5.54 -5.48
CA ARG A 12 -7.64 -4.59 -4.38
C ARG A 12 -6.33 -4.70 -3.59
N LEU A 13 -5.90 -5.92 -3.30
CA LEU A 13 -4.62 -6.16 -2.62
C LEU A 13 -3.46 -5.62 -3.46
N ASN A 14 -3.44 -5.90 -4.75
CA ASN A 14 -2.39 -5.40 -5.65
C ASN A 14 -2.35 -3.87 -5.66
N PHE A 15 -3.53 -3.23 -5.70
CA PHE A 15 -3.62 -1.77 -5.65
C PHE A 15 -3.01 -1.21 -4.37
N PHE A 16 -3.37 -1.78 -3.22
CA PHE A 16 -2.84 -1.29 -1.94
C PHE A 16 -1.34 -1.54 -1.80
N ARG A 17 -0.83 -2.64 -2.33
CA ARG A 17 0.63 -2.90 -2.35
C ARG A 17 1.36 -1.85 -3.18
N ASP A 18 0.80 -1.48 -4.33
CA ASP A 18 1.39 -0.44 -5.18
C ASP A 18 1.36 0.92 -4.48
N GLN A 19 0.26 1.25 -3.82
CA GLN A 19 0.14 2.50 -3.07
C GLN A 19 1.10 2.54 -1.89
N LEU A 20 1.27 1.42 -1.19
CA LEU A 20 2.24 1.33 -0.09
C LEU A 20 3.66 1.57 -0.58
N ALA A 21 4.04 0.94 -1.68
CA ALA A 21 5.38 1.13 -2.27
C ALA A 21 5.60 2.61 -2.64
N ALA A 22 4.60 3.24 -3.25
CA ALA A 22 4.69 4.66 -3.61
C ALA A 22 4.79 5.55 -2.37
N ALA A 23 4.01 5.24 -1.33
CA ALA A 23 4.04 6.00 -0.08
C ALA A 23 5.39 5.89 0.61
N ASN A 24 5.99 4.69 0.62
CA ASN A 24 7.34 4.48 1.17
C ASN A 24 8.38 5.29 0.41
N ARG A 25 8.29 5.34 -0.91
CA ARG A 25 9.24 6.13 -1.71
C ARG A 25 9.12 7.63 -1.41
N ARG A 26 7.88 8.12 -1.25
CA ARG A 26 7.65 9.54 -0.92
C ARG A 26 8.18 9.89 0.46
N LEU A 27 7.96 9.01 1.43
CA LEU A 27 8.48 9.22 2.78
C LEU A 27 10.00 9.22 2.79
N ASP A 28 10.62 8.26 2.12
CA ASP A 28 12.08 8.16 2.04
C ASP A 28 12.68 9.41 1.40
N TRP A 29 12.09 9.88 0.29
CA TRP A 29 12.53 11.10 -0.38
C TRP A 29 12.42 12.30 0.56
N SER A 30 11.28 12.42 1.24
CA SER A 30 11.04 13.53 2.16
C SER A 30 12.05 13.55 3.29
N MET A 31 12.34 12.38 3.89
CA MET A 31 13.30 12.29 4.98
C MET A 31 14.72 12.65 4.55
N LYS A 32 15.05 12.38 3.29
CA LYS A 32 16.41 12.68 2.76
C LYS A 32 16.57 14.11 2.28
N HIS A 33 15.49 14.72 1.76
CA HIS A 33 15.59 15.99 1.04
C HIS A 33 14.79 17.14 1.65
N ASN A 34 13.83 16.84 2.51
CA ASN A 34 12.98 17.87 3.11
C ASN A 34 13.23 17.92 4.62
N PRO A 35 13.67 19.08 5.17
CA PRO A 35 13.91 19.19 6.61
C PRO A 35 12.63 19.34 7.45
N ASP A 36 11.47 19.46 6.81
CA ASP A 36 10.21 19.69 7.51
C ASP A 36 9.72 18.43 8.20
N TRP A 37 9.73 18.45 9.54
CA TRP A 37 9.27 17.35 10.37
C TRP A 37 7.78 17.04 10.15
N TYR A 38 6.96 18.05 9.91
CA TYR A 38 5.54 17.85 9.63
C TYR A 38 5.30 17.03 8.37
N ASP A 39 6.09 17.28 7.34
CA ASP A 39 5.99 16.52 6.10
C ASP A 39 6.35 15.05 6.32
N HIS A 40 7.38 14.78 7.12
CA HIS A 40 7.76 13.42 7.48
C HIS A 40 6.63 12.71 8.23
N SER A 41 6.01 13.41 9.18
CA SER A 41 4.93 12.88 9.99
C SER A 41 3.71 12.52 9.15
N GLU A 42 3.29 13.44 8.27
CA GLU A 42 2.16 13.21 7.37
C GLU A 42 2.40 12.00 6.46
N LYS A 43 3.57 11.94 5.85
CA LYS A 43 3.91 10.84 4.95
C LYS A 43 4.04 9.52 5.69
N GLY A 44 4.53 9.57 6.94
CA GLY A 44 4.58 8.39 7.80
C GLY A 44 3.18 7.85 8.14
N GLU A 45 2.22 8.73 8.37
CA GLU A 45 0.84 8.34 8.62
C GLU A 45 0.22 7.67 7.38
N VAL A 46 0.51 8.18 6.19
CA VAL A 46 0.04 7.58 4.94
C VAL A 46 0.61 6.17 4.77
N VAL A 47 1.90 5.98 5.06
CA VAL A 47 2.52 4.66 5.01
C VAL A 47 1.81 3.71 5.98
N SER A 48 1.59 4.14 7.22
CA SER A 48 0.90 3.32 8.23
C SER A 48 -0.50 2.93 7.79
N TYR A 49 -1.23 3.86 7.18
CA TYR A 49 -2.56 3.57 6.64
C TYR A 49 -2.52 2.47 5.58
N TYR A 50 -1.59 2.57 4.64
CA TYR A 50 -1.50 1.57 3.57
C TYR A 50 -0.96 0.23 4.08
N GLU A 51 -0.11 0.22 5.11
CA GLU A 51 0.30 -1.03 5.75
C GLU A 51 -0.92 -1.76 6.33
N TRP A 52 -1.79 -1.02 7.02
CA TRP A 52 -3.03 -1.58 7.54
C TRP A 52 -3.94 -2.06 6.41
N ALA A 53 -4.11 -1.25 5.36
CA ALA A 53 -4.96 -1.60 4.22
C ALA A 53 -4.48 -2.88 3.53
N VAL A 54 -3.17 -3.04 3.37
CA VAL A 54 -2.59 -4.25 2.79
C VAL A 54 -2.91 -5.47 3.67
N LYS A 55 -2.74 -5.35 4.97
CA LYS A 55 -3.05 -6.46 5.90
C LYS A 55 -4.51 -6.88 5.80
N MET A 56 -5.43 -5.90 5.74
CA MET A 56 -6.85 -6.19 5.63
C MET A 56 -7.20 -6.82 4.29
N ALA A 57 -6.58 -6.34 3.23
CA ALA A 57 -6.80 -6.90 1.89
C ALA A 57 -6.26 -8.33 1.79
N GLU A 58 -5.12 -8.62 2.44
CA GLU A 58 -4.59 -9.99 2.49
C GLU A 58 -5.55 -10.94 3.18
N LYS A 59 -6.19 -10.51 4.27
CA LYS A 59 -7.19 -11.31 4.98
C LYS A 59 -8.41 -11.58 4.10
N GLU A 60 -8.85 -10.59 3.34
CA GLU A 60 -9.97 -10.76 2.42
C GLU A 60 -9.66 -11.82 1.35
N VAL A 61 -8.46 -11.79 0.81
CA VAL A 61 -8.02 -12.79 -0.18
C VAL A 61 -8.02 -14.18 0.44
N GLU A 62 -7.46 -14.33 1.64
CA GLU A 62 -7.43 -15.62 2.35
C GLU A 62 -8.83 -16.16 2.62
N ASN A 63 -9.74 -15.27 3.06
CA ASN A 63 -11.10 -15.69 3.41
C ASN A 63 -11.95 -16.09 2.20
N ASN A 64 -11.59 -15.62 1.00
CA ASN A 64 -12.32 -15.88 -0.22
C ASN A 64 -11.71 -16.98 -1.09
N GLU A 65 -10.61 -17.56 -0.66
CA GLU A 65 -10.03 -18.72 -1.33
C GLU A 65 -10.85 -19.97 -1.03
N PRO A 66 -11.18 -20.75 -2.07
CA PRO A 66 -11.91 -22.00 -1.88
C PRO A 66 -11.08 -23.06 -1.18
#